data_d49e2315a44d1a6c937a5dccab337e90
#
_entry.id   d49e2315a44d1a6c937a5dccab337e90
#
_cell.length_a   1.000
_cell.length_b   1.000
_cell.length_c   1.000
_cell.angle_alpha   90.00
_cell.angle_beta   90.00
_cell.angle_gamma   90.00
#
_symmetry.space_group_name_H-M   'P 1'
#
loop_
_entity.id
_entity.type
_entity.pdbx_description
1 polymer ?
#
loop_
_entity_poly.entity_id
_entity_poly.type
_entity_poly.pdbx_seq_one_letter_code
_entity_poly.pdbx_strand_id
1 'polypeptide(L)'
;SITRDIWISKKENNERTYQKITSFNGEDRNPIWSNDNQSFYYLSEKNGSFNIFKCNLNGSNEMQLTHHTQHPVRFLSSSKNGLLCYGYEGEIYTVKEGQQPQKVAISIVTDQTETELAHQIKSSGATEIAVSPNGKEVAFILHGDVFVTSTEYKTTKQITDTPEQERSIDFAPDGRS
;
A
#
# COMPACT_ATOMS: atom_id res chain seq x y z
N SER A 1 12.66 -15.16 -18.11
CA SER A 1 12.29 -14.32 -16.99
C SER A 1 11.38 -13.22 -17.52
N ILE A 2 10.23 -13.03 -16.92
CA ILE A 2 9.34 -11.90 -17.28
C ILE A 2 9.87 -10.72 -16.50
N THR A 3 10.42 -9.73 -17.23
CA THR A 3 10.80 -8.44 -16.64
C THR A 3 9.64 -7.46 -16.81
N ARG A 4 9.33 -6.70 -15.77
CA ARG A 4 8.38 -5.60 -15.84
C ARG A 4 9.11 -4.32 -15.50
N ASP A 5 8.87 -3.30 -16.30
CA ASP A 5 9.46 -1.98 -16.11
C ASP A 5 8.37 -0.91 -16.01
N ILE A 6 8.72 0.19 -15.38
CA ILE A 6 7.84 1.34 -15.25
C ILE A 6 8.08 2.32 -16.40
N TRP A 7 6.98 2.75 -17.00
CA TRP A 7 6.95 3.73 -18.09
C TRP A 7 6.07 4.91 -17.70
N ILE A 8 6.50 6.10 -18.08
CA ILE A 8 5.67 7.31 -17.97
C ILE A 8 5.12 7.66 -19.34
N SER A 9 3.82 7.92 -19.40
CA SER A 9 3.13 8.47 -20.56
C SER A 9 2.86 9.96 -20.36
N LYS A 10 3.28 10.80 -21.30
CA LYS A 10 2.95 12.22 -21.34
C LYS A 10 2.05 12.50 -22.54
N LYS A 11 1.07 13.36 -22.36
CA LYS A 11 0.19 13.84 -23.44
C LYS A 11 0.40 15.35 -23.59
N GLU A 12 0.92 15.77 -24.75
CA GLU A 12 1.11 17.15 -25.12
C GLU A 12 0.54 17.36 -26.54
N ASN A 13 -0.24 18.42 -26.76
CA ASN A 13 -0.81 18.78 -28.08
C ASN A 13 -1.48 17.62 -28.83
N ASN A 14 -2.25 16.78 -28.12
CA ASN A 14 -2.88 15.55 -28.63
C ASN A 14 -1.93 14.41 -29.03
N GLU A 15 -0.63 14.59 -28.90
CA GLU A 15 0.35 13.53 -29.05
C GLU A 15 0.68 12.88 -27.72
N ARG A 16 0.90 11.57 -27.73
CA ARG A 16 1.28 10.80 -26.54
C ARG A 16 2.67 10.23 -26.72
N THR A 17 3.54 10.57 -25.80
CA THR A 17 4.90 10.03 -25.72
C THR A 17 5.03 9.08 -24.56
N TYR A 18 5.97 8.13 -24.66
CA TYR A 18 6.23 7.14 -23.61
C TYR A 18 7.74 7.17 -23.30
N GLN A 19 8.06 7.18 -22.03
CA GLN A 19 9.43 7.12 -21.55
C GLN A 19 9.59 5.96 -20.59
N LYS A 20 10.52 5.05 -20.87
CA LYS A 20 10.94 4.01 -19.93
C LYS A 20 11.72 4.64 -18.78
N ILE A 21 11.33 4.35 -17.55
CA ILE A 21 11.95 4.96 -16.35
C ILE A 21 12.85 3.97 -15.63
N THR A 22 12.41 2.73 -15.47
CA THR A 22 13.21 1.70 -14.83
C THR A 22 13.75 0.71 -15.86
N SER A 23 14.91 0.12 -15.59
CA SER A 23 15.59 -0.83 -16.50
C SER A 23 16.29 -1.96 -15.75
N PHE A 24 15.84 -2.25 -14.54
CA PHE A 24 16.38 -3.35 -13.76
C PHE A 24 16.07 -4.69 -14.42
N ASN A 25 17.01 -5.64 -14.36
CA ASN A 25 16.80 -6.99 -14.86
C ASN A 25 16.01 -7.85 -13.87
N GLY A 26 14.76 -7.49 -13.67
CA GLY A 26 13.81 -8.09 -12.74
C GLY A 26 12.48 -7.39 -12.85
N GLU A 27 11.69 -7.38 -11.79
CA GLU A 27 10.35 -6.81 -11.80
C GLU A 27 10.29 -5.50 -11.00
N ASP A 28 9.83 -4.43 -11.68
CA ASP A 28 9.41 -3.15 -11.10
C ASP A 28 7.91 -2.97 -11.35
N ARG A 29 7.12 -2.70 -10.30
CA ARG A 29 5.66 -2.67 -10.40
C ARG A 29 5.00 -1.70 -9.43
N ASN A 30 3.69 -1.51 -9.57
CA ASN A 30 2.85 -0.76 -8.64
C ASN A 30 3.29 0.70 -8.45
N PRO A 31 3.52 1.47 -9.55
CA PRO A 31 3.91 2.86 -9.41
C PRO A 31 2.76 3.69 -8.83
N ILE A 32 3.06 4.57 -7.88
CA ILE A 32 2.16 5.56 -7.33
C ILE A 32 2.86 6.93 -7.27
N TRP A 33 2.12 7.98 -7.62
CA TRP A 33 2.65 9.33 -7.61
C TRP A 33 2.98 9.80 -6.19
N SER A 34 4.07 10.54 -6.04
CA SER A 34 4.30 11.33 -4.84
C SER A 34 3.42 12.58 -4.87
N ASN A 35 3.19 13.18 -3.70
CA ASN A 35 2.29 14.34 -3.57
C ASN A 35 2.76 15.60 -4.31
N ASP A 36 4.07 15.71 -4.55
CA ASP A 36 4.67 16.83 -5.29
C ASP A 36 4.57 16.68 -6.81
N ASN A 37 4.11 15.51 -7.30
CA ASN A 37 4.09 15.12 -8.70
C ASN A 37 5.46 15.24 -9.42
N GLN A 38 6.57 15.26 -8.68
CA GLN A 38 7.93 15.31 -9.22
C GLN A 38 8.65 13.97 -9.14
N SER A 39 8.07 13.04 -8.42
CA SER A 39 8.60 11.69 -8.18
C SER A 39 7.47 10.68 -8.06
N PHE A 40 7.82 9.41 -7.99
CA PHE A 40 6.87 8.34 -7.72
C PHE A 40 7.51 7.26 -6.86
N TYR A 41 6.67 6.54 -6.13
CA TYR A 41 7.04 5.33 -5.39
C TYR A 41 6.68 4.10 -6.21
N TYR A 42 7.42 3.02 -6.03
CA TYR A 42 7.16 1.76 -6.71
C TYR A 42 7.73 0.59 -5.92
N LEU A 43 7.29 -0.61 -6.27
CA LEU A 43 7.85 -1.84 -5.73
C LEU A 43 8.90 -2.39 -6.70
N SER A 44 10.08 -2.72 -6.19
CA SER A 44 11.17 -3.34 -6.95
C SER A 44 11.77 -4.52 -6.18
N GLU A 45 12.05 -5.61 -6.88
CA GLU A 45 12.79 -6.75 -6.31
C GLU A 45 14.31 -6.64 -6.45
N LYS A 46 14.82 -5.46 -6.76
CA LYS A 46 16.21 -5.15 -7.06
C LYS A 46 17.22 -5.70 -6.05
N ASN A 47 16.85 -5.78 -4.79
CA ASN A 47 17.70 -6.29 -3.71
C ASN A 47 17.23 -7.67 -3.18
N GLY A 48 16.66 -8.51 -4.06
CA GLY A 48 16.30 -9.90 -3.77
C GLY A 48 14.87 -10.12 -3.28
N SER A 49 14.18 -9.08 -2.83
CA SER A 49 12.76 -9.12 -2.45
C SER A 49 12.10 -7.79 -2.75
N PHE A 50 10.80 -7.79 -3.03
CA PHE A 50 10.08 -6.53 -3.28
C PHE A 50 10.14 -5.61 -2.07
N ASN A 51 10.63 -4.39 -2.31
CA ASN A 51 10.68 -3.30 -1.37
C ASN A 51 10.18 -2.01 -2.02
N ILE A 52 9.91 -0.99 -1.22
CA ILE A 52 9.48 0.32 -1.70
C ILE A 52 10.71 1.13 -2.10
N PHE A 53 10.68 1.63 -3.33
CA PHE A 53 11.64 2.56 -3.90
C PHE A 53 10.93 3.85 -4.29
N LYS A 54 11.69 4.91 -4.42
CA LYS A 54 11.28 6.22 -4.95
C LYS A 54 12.31 6.67 -5.98
N CYS A 55 11.87 7.29 -7.05
CA CYS A 55 12.75 8.02 -7.96
C CYS A 55 12.03 9.21 -8.61
N ASN A 56 12.79 10.09 -9.22
CA ASN A 56 12.27 11.19 -10.03
C ASN A 56 11.64 10.67 -11.33
N LEU A 57 10.89 11.55 -12.03
CA LEU A 57 10.18 11.21 -13.27
C LEU A 57 11.14 10.82 -14.42
N ASN A 58 12.40 11.10 -14.31
CA ASN A 58 13.44 10.69 -15.27
C ASN A 58 14.26 9.47 -14.79
N GLY A 59 13.89 8.85 -13.66
CA GLY A 59 14.60 7.72 -13.07
C GLY A 59 15.81 8.10 -12.19
N SER A 60 16.14 9.37 -12.07
CA SER A 60 17.23 9.82 -11.19
C SER A 60 16.83 9.83 -9.72
N ASN A 61 17.83 9.99 -8.84
CA ASN A 61 17.66 10.07 -7.39
C ASN A 61 16.87 8.89 -6.81
N GLU A 62 17.19 7.70 -7.28
CA GLU A 62 16.58 6.47 -6.75
C GLU A 62 16.95 6.28 -5.28
N MET A 63 15.95 5.97 -4.45
CA MET A 63 16.10 5.74 -3.03
C MET A 63 15.23 4.56 -2.60
N GLN A 64 15.79 3.67 -1.81
CA GLN A 64 15.06 2.56 -1.18
C GLN A 64 14.52 3.00 0.19
N LEU A 65 13.22 2.79 0.43
CA LEU A 65 12.54 3.19 1.67
C LEU A 65 12.37 2.05 2.67
N THR A 66 12.22 0.82 2.19
CA THR A 66 12.07 -0.36 3.04
C THR A 66 13.14 -1.40 2.72
N HIS A 67 13.54 -2.21 3.73
CA HIS A 67 14.65 -3.15 3.62
C HIS A 67 14.26 -4.56 4.11
N HIS A 68 13.09 -5.02 3.70
CA HIS A 68 12.63 -6.37 4.00
C HIS A 68 13.36 -7.40 3.13
N THR A 69 13.74 -8.54 3.73
CA THR A 69 14.57 -9.54 3.05
C THR A 69 13.90 -10.91 2.91
N GLN A 70 12.90 -11.23 3.73
CA GLN A 70 12.32 -12.58 3.77
C GLN A 70 11.08 -12.71 2.90
N HIS A 71 10.21 -11.70 2.89
CA HIS A 71 8.96 -11.70 2.15
C HIS A 71 8.82 -10.45 1.29
N PRO A 72 8.04 -10.51 0.20
CA PRO A 72 7.81 -9.35 -0.65
C PRO A 72 6.86 -8.35 0.02
N VAL A 73 7.15 -7.06 -0.13
CA VAL A 73 6.20 -5.97 0.10
C VAL A 73 5.12 -6.01 -0.97
N ARG A 74 3.86 -5.80 -0.57
CA ARG A 74 2.66 -5.82 -1.43
C ARG A 74 1.70 -4.68 -1.10
N PHE A 75 0.76 -4.41 -2.01
CA PHE A 75 -0.37 -3.50 -1.78
C PHE A 75 0.04 -2.08 -1.40
N LEU A 76 1.03 -1.53 -2.11
CA LEU A 76 1.51 -0.17 -1.86
C LEU A 76 0.44 0.88 -2.16
N SER A 77 0.21 1.76 -1.22
CA SER A 77 -0.74 2.88 -1.28
C SER A 77 -0.14 4.12 -0.61
N SER A 78 -0.58 5.32 -0.97
CA SER A 78 -0.10 6.57 -0.39
C SER A 78 -1.23 7.53 -0.04
N SER A 79 -1.05 8.28 1.05
CA SER A 79 -1.90 9.38 1.46
C SER A 79 -1.40 10.72 0.93
N LYS A 80 -2.23 11.76 0.98
CA LYS A 80 -1.86 13.13 0.58
C LYS A 80 -0.84 13.78 1.53
N ASN A 81 -0.62 13.25 2.71
CA ASN A 81 0.38 13.76 3.66
C ASN A 81 1.72 12.98 3.59
N GLY A 82 1.91 12.13 2.56
CA GLY A 82 3.14 11.39 2.33
C GLY A 82 3.29 10.11 3.17
N LEU A 83 2.23 9.66 3.87
CA LEU A 83 2.23 8.36 4.52
C LEU A 83 2.04 7.27 3.47
N LEU A 84 2.96 6.31 3.42
CA LEU A 84 2.84 5.09 2.63
C LEU A 84 2.27 3.98 3.51
N CYS A 85 1.40 3.16 2.92
CA CYS A 85 0.84 1.97 3.55
C CYS A 85 1.11 0.76 2.66
N TYR A 86 1.44 -0.37 3.26
CA TYR A 86 1.75 -1.59 2.53
C TYR A 86 1.52 -2.84 3.36
N GLY A 87 1.42 -3.99 2.69
CA GLY A 87 1.38 -5.31 3.31
C GLY A 87 2.76 -5.96 3.34
N TYR A 88 3.13 -6.55 4.45
CA TYR A 88 4.31 -7.36 4.60
C TYR A 88 4.05 -8.49 5.59
N GLU A 89 4.35 -9.75 5.19
CA GLU A 89 4.18 -10.94 6.04
C GLU A 89 2.75 -11.11 6.60
N GLY A 90 1.75 -10.70 5.81
CA GLY A 90 0.34 -10.73 6.21
C GLY A 90 -0.08 -9.63 7.18
N GLU A 91 0.80 -8.71 7.52
CA GLU A 91 0.55 -7.56 8.40
C GLU A 91 0.54 -6.26 7.60
N ILE A 92 -0.08 -5.23 8.15
CA ILE A 92 -0.15 -3.89 7.57
C ILE A 92 0.89 -2.99 8.23
N TYR A 93 1.65 -2.29 7.41
CA TYR A 93 2.68 -1.34 7.84
C TYR A 93 2.44 0.03 7.24
N THR A 94 2.90 1.05 7.93
CA THR A 94 3.03 2.41 7.40
C THR A 94 4.48 2.87 7.47
N VAL A 95 4.86 3.75 6.56
CA VAL A 95 6.18 4.38 6.54
C VAL A 95 6.11 5.76 5.92
N LYS A 96 6.86 6.71 6.47
CA LYS A 96 7.19 7.99 5.82
C LYS A 96 8.64 7.97 5.38
N GLU A 97 8.95 8.74 4.34
CA GLU A 97 10.32 8.94 3.88
C GLU A 97 11.22 9.40 5.03
N GLY A 98 12.37 8.75 5.18
CA GLY A 98 13.32 9.02 6.27
C GLY A 98 12.96 8.44 7.64
N GLN A 99 11.85 7.72 7.75
CA GLN A 99 11.42 7.08 9.00
C GLN A 99 11.46 5.55 8.88
N GLN A 100 11.46 4.88 10.03
CA GLN A 100 11.34 3.43 10.08
C GLN A 100 9.87 3.00 9.89
N PRO A 101 9.62 1.87 9.22
CA PRO A 101 8.29 1.29 9.14
C PRO A 101 7.67 1.03 10.51
N GLN A 102 6.37 1.31 10.61
CA GLN A 102 5.57 1.07 11.79
C GLN A 102 4.45 0.07 11.46
N LYS A 103 4.32 -0.97 12.28
CA LYS A 103 3.22 -1.91 12.16
C LYS A 103 1.92 -1.29 12.65
N VAL A 104 0.86 -1.40 11.86
CA VAL A 104 -0.48 -0.98 12.26
C VAL A 104 -1.08 -2.04 13.18
N ALA A 105 -1.45 -1.66 14.41
CA ALA A 105 -2.10 -2.56 15.34
C ALA A 105 -3.57 -2.71 14.95
N ILE A 106 -4.00 -3.93 14.61
CA ILE A 106 -5.38 -4.25 14.24
C ILE A 106 -6.00 -5.08 15.37
N SER A 107 -7.16 -4.64 15.85
CA SER A 107 -7.97 -5.38 16.82
C SER A 107 -9.40 -5.46 16.29
N ILE A 108 -9.84 -6.64 15.89
CA ILE A 108 -11.21 -6.88 15.43
C ILE A 108 -11.98 -7.53 16.60
N VAL A 109 -13.03 -6.84 17.06
CA VAL A 109 -13.97 -7.38 18.04
C VAL A 109 -15.10 -8.04 17.27
N THR A 110 -15.17 -9.37 17.30
CA THR A 110 -16.32 -10.10 16.79
C THR A 110 -17.33 -10.28 17.93
N ASP A 111 -18.56 -9.82 17.73
CA ASP A 111 -19.69 -10.09 18.61
C ASP A 111 -20.10 -11.57 18.52
N GLN A 112 -19.31 -12.45 19.14
CA GLN A 112 -19.77 -13.80 19.47
C GLN A 112 -19.63 -13.99 20.98
N THR A 113 -20.82 -14.07 21.59
CA THR A 113 -21.12 -14.47 22.95
C THR A 113 -19.99 -15.13 23.76
N GLU A 114 -19.64 -14.45 24.85
CA GLU A 114 -19.10 -15.00 26.12
C GLU A 114 -17.99 -16.06 25.99
N THR A 115 -16.80 -15.65 25.65
CA THR A 115 -15.57 -16.14 26.31
C THR A 115 -14.48 -15.10 26.09
N GLU A 116 -13.84 -14.65 27.17
CA GLU A 116 -12.72 -13.71 27.20
C GLU A 116 -11.50 -14.28 26.46
N LEU A 117 -11.46 -14.17 25.15
CA LEU A 117 -10.27 -14.25 24.34
C LEU A 117 -10.38 -13.12 23.33
N ALA A 118 -9.72 -12.00 23.61
CA ALA A 118 -9.40 -11.00 22.61
C ALA A 118 -8.56 -11.70 21.52
N HIS A 119 -9.23 -12.22 20.52
CA HIS A 119 -8.55 -12.67 19.31
C HIS A 119 -7.97 -11.45 18.64
N GLN A 120 -6.67 -11.23 18.84
CA GLN A 120 -5.89 -10.45 17.89
C GLN A 120 -5.96 -11.22 16.57
N ILE A 121 -6.93 -10.87 15.73
CA ILE A 121 -6.94 -11.35 14.36
C ILE A 121 -5.77 -10.64 13.70
N LYS A 122 -4.72 -11.39 13.44
CA LYS A 122 -3.64 -10.93 12.59
C LYS A 122 -4.26 -10.57 11.24
N SER A 123 -3.89 -9.47 10.63
CA SER A 123 -4.26 -9.10 9.26
C SER A 123 -3.67 -10.08 8.21
N SER A 124 -3.21 -11.24 8.67
CA SER A 124 -2.65 -12.29 7.82
C SER A 124 -3.70 -12.78 6.83
N GLY A 125 -3.51 -12.40 5.57
CA GLY A 125 -4.44 -12.71 4.48
C GLY A 125 -5.19 -11.51 3.91
N ALA A 126 -4.85 -10.28 4.30
CA ALA A 126 -5.34 -9.10 3.61
C ALA A 126 -4.98 -9.17 2.12
N THR A 127 -5.98 -9.02 1.26
CA THR A 127 -5.81 -9.12 -0.20
C THR A 127 -5.70 -7.77 -0.89
N GLU A 128 -6.12 -6.71 -0.24
CA GLU A 128 -6.02 -5.33 -0.70
C GLU A 128 -5.85 -4.38 0.49
N ILE A 129 -5.13 -3.28 0.28
CA ILE A 129 -4.89 -2.27 1.30
C ILE A 129 -4.95 -0.90 0.64
N ALA A 130 -5.66 0.06 1.25
CA ALA A 130 -5.69 1.46 0.84
C ALA A 130 -5.60 2.37 2.06
N VAL A 131 -4.78 3.42 1.99
CA VAL A 131 -4.69 4.44 3.04
C VAL A 131 -5.57 5.64 2.68
N SER A 132 -6.25 6.21 3.68
CA SER A 132 -7.08 7.39 3.48
C SER A 132 -6.25 8.62 3.04
N PRO A 133 -6.85 9.59 2.33
CA PRO A 133 -6.13 10.79 1.87
C PRO A 133 -5.43 11.57 2.99
N ASN A 134 -6.00 11.58 4.20
CA ASN A 134 -5.42 12.25 5.37
C ASN A 134 -4.40 11.38 6.13
N GLY A 135 -4.23 10.11 5.76
CA GLY A 135 -3.30 9.17 6.39
C GLY A 135 -3.72 8.65 7.77
N LYS A 136 -4.96 8.90 8.20
CA LYS A 136 -5.44 8.52 9.53
C LYS A 136 -6.11 7.17 9.60
N GLU A 137 -6.53 6.63 8.45
CA GLU A 137 -7.25 5.37 8.35
C GLU A 137 -6.67 4.50 7.24
N VAL A 138 -6.78 3.20 7.41
CA VAL A 138 -6.44 2.18 6.42
C VAL A 138 -7.65 1.28 6.23
N ALA A 139 -8.11 1.17 4.98
CA ALA A 139 -9.07 0.15 4.57
C ALA A 139 -8.31 -1.09 4.09
N PHE A 140 -8.83 -2.28 4.39
CA PHE A 140 -8.28 -3.53 3.89
C PHE A 140 -9.38 -4.58 3.73
N ILE A 141 -9.14 -5.55 2.85
CA ILE A 141 -10.03 -6.70 2.67
C ILE A 141 -9.40 -7.91 3.36
N LEU A 142 -10.19 -8.52 4.23
CA LEU A 142 -9.83 -9.75 4.93
C LEU A 142 -10.98 -10.75 4.84
N HIS A 143 -10.70 -11.95 4.33
CA HIS A 143 -11.71 -13.00 4.11
C HIS A 143 -12.92 -12.58 3.25
N GLY A 144 -12.76 -11.56 2.41
CA GLY A 144 -13.81 -11.04 1.53
C GLY A 144 -14.55 -9.83 2.08
N ASP A 145 -14.39 -9.49 3.36
CA ASP A 145 -15.03 -8.34 3.99
C ASP A 145 -14.09 -7.13 4.09
N VAL A 146 -14.68 -5.94 4.03
CA VAL A 146 -13.97 -4.67 4.17
C VAL A 146 -13.91 -4.24 5.63
N PHE A 147 -12.71 -3.91 6.07
CA PHE A 147 -12.43 -3.35 7.39
C PHE A 147 -11.75 -2.00 7.25
N VAL A 148 -11.97 -1.12 8.20
CA VAL A 148 -11.25 0.14 8.35
C VAL A 148 -10.62 0.20 9.74
N THR A 149 -9.34 0.50 9.80
CA THR A 149 -8.59 0.67 11.04
C THR A 149 -7.94 2.04 11.11
N SER A 150 -7.78 2.59 12.31
CA SER A 150 -7.02 3.82 12.52
C SER A 150 -5.51 3.56 12.49
N THR A 151 -4.73 4.48 11.89
CA THR A 151 -3.27 4.45 11.95
C THR A 151 -2.71 4.95 13.29
N GLU A 152 -3.53 5.69 14.05
CA GLU A 152 -3.14 6.32 15.32
C GLU A 152 -3.68 5.58 16.54
N TYR A 153 -4.88 4.98 16.43
CA TYR A 153 -5.60 4.33 17.52
C TYR A 153 -5.87 2.86 17.19
N LYS A 154 -5.92 2.01 18.21
CA LYS A 154 -6.21 0.57 18.08
C LYS A 154 -7.70 0.31 17.89
N THR A 155 -8.34 0.97 16.94
CA THR A 155 -9.76 0.80 16.62
C THR A 155 -9.91 0.28 15.21
N THR A 156 -10.58 -0.85 15.06
CA THR A 156 -10.90 -1.45 13.76
C THR A 156 -12.40 -1.67 13.67
N LYS A 157 -12.99 -1.31 12.54
CA LYS A 157 -14.42 -1.47 12.27
C LYS A 157 -14.60 -2.30 11.00
N GLN A 158 -15.47 -3.31 11.08
CA GLN A 158 -15.96 -4.00 9.90
C GLN A 158 -16.98 -3.13 9.18
N ILE A 159 -16.83 -2.97 7.87
CA ILE A 159 -17.70 -2.14 7.04
C ILE A 159 -18.71 -3.00 6.30
N THR A 160 -18.28 -4.14 5.79
CA THR A 160 -19.16 -5.10 5.11
C THR A 160 -19.19 -6.43 5.85
N ASP A 161 -20.32 -7.12 5.73
CA ASP A 161 -20.55 -8.50 6.21
C ASP A 161 -21.52 -9.14 5.22
N THR A 162 -21.00 -9.48 4.05
CA THR A 162 -21.82 -10.02 2.96
C THR A 162 -21.28 -11.39 2.54
N PRO A 163 -22.11 -12.29 2.00
CA PRO A 163 -21.66 -13.58 1.50
C PRO A 163 -20.85 -13.47 0.20
N GLU A 164 -20.77 -12.27 -0.38
CA GLU A 164 -20.01 -11.96 -1.60
C GLU A 164 -18.61 -11.48 -1.25
N GLN A 165 -17.65 -11.75 -2.14
CA GLN A 165 -16.28 -11.25 -1.97
C GLN A 165 -16.16 -9.82 -2.46
N GLU A 166 -15.80 -8.92 -1.56
CA GLU A 166 -15.47 -7.55 -1.88
C GLU A 166 -14.10 -7.45 -2.56
N ARG A 167 -13.97 -6.51 -3.51
CA ARG A 167 -12.74 -6.25 -4.27
C ARG A 167 -12.61 -4.78 -4.62
N SER A 168 -11.36 -4.35 -4.88
CA SER A 168 -11.05 -3.02 -5.40
C SER A 168 -11.48 -1.90 -4.46
N ILE A 169 -10.94 -1.90 -3.26
CA ILE A 169 -11.16 -0.84 -2.27
C ILE A 169 -10.30 0.39 -2.58
N ASP A 170 -10.89 1.57 -2.41
CA ASP A 170 -10.18 2.84 -2.40
C ASP A 170 -10.97 3.85 -1.57
N PHE A 171 -10.30 4.91 -1.12
CA PHE A 171 -10.96 6.04 -0.47
C PHE A 171 -11.39 7.09 -1.49
N ALA A 172 -12.57 7.68 -1.28
CA ALA A 172 -12.93 8.86 -2.04
C ALA A 172 -11.91 9.99 -1.81
N PRO A 173 -11.63 10.83 -2.82
CA PRO A 173 -10.61 11.89 -2.71
C PRO A 173 -10.86 12.92 -1.60
N ASP A 174 -12.11 13.02 -1.13
CA ASP A 174 -12.49 13.87 0.00
C ASP A 174 -12.37 13.17 1.37
N GLY A 175 -12.08 11.86 1.38
CA GLY A 175 -11.93 11.05 2.58
C GLY A 175 -13.21 10.80 3.37
N ARG A 176 -14.39 10.96 2.75
CA ARG A 176 -15.70 10.84 3.43
C ARG A 176 -16.50 9.59 3.10
N SER A 177 -16.07 8.79 2.15
CA SER A 177 -16.73 7.53 1.75
C SER A 177 -15.74 6.53 1.21
#